data_a898134f2a43a58c99a158acf57f49a5
#
_entry.id   a898134f2a43a58c99a158acf57f49a5
#
_cell.length_a   1.000
_cell.length_b   1.000
_cell.length_c   1.000
_cell.angle_alpha   90.00
_cell.angle_beta   90.00
_cell.angle_gamma   90.00
#
_symmetry.space_group_name_H-M   'P 1'
#
loop_
_entity.id
_entity.type
_entity.pdbx_description
1 polymer ?
#
loop_
_entity_poly.entity_id
_entity_poly.type
_entity_poly.pdbx_seq_one_letter_code
_entity_poly.pdbx_strand_id
1 'polypeptide(L)'
;MNSIFSRRQMLQTLSSGFGYLAFSSMASAAAARVRDDKPANPLAPKDPHFAAKAKRVIFLCMRGGPSHLDTFDYKPELIKNHGKTGSFRGSLLKSPWDFKQHGESGLWISELLPKIGSMADELCLLRGMNTDLPVHPRAMTQLHTGATQFVRPSLGSWALYGLGTENESMPGFVSVNTPAGASQNLSLIHI
;
A
#
# COMPACT_ATOMS: atom_id res chain seq x y z
N MET A 1 50.70 43.48 25.36
CA MET A 1 49.99 42.56 26.28
C MET A 1 48.76 42.06 25.50
N ASN A 2 48.88 40.84 24.93
CA ASN A 2 47.71 40.25 24.27
C ASN A 2 46.75 39.69 25.29
N SER A 3 45.55 40.20 25.30
CA SER A 3 44.52 39.67 26.22
C SER A 3 44.21 38.20 25.80
N ILE A 4 44.49 37.28 26.71
CA ILE A 4 44.34 35.83 26.51
C ILE A 4 42.85 35.41 26.39
N PHE A 5 41.92 36.34 26.71
CA PHE A 5 40.50 36.07 26.68
C PHE A 5 39.74 37.05 25.78
N SER A 6 38.89 36.56 24.92
CA SER A 6 37.94 37.38 24.17
C SER A 6 36.86 37.92 25.10
N ARG A 7 36.25 39.07 24.76
CA ARG A 7 35.09 39.65 25.52
C ARG A 7 33.97 38.65 25.78
N ARG A 8 33.74 37.77 24.83
CA ARG A 8 32.74 36.70 24.93
C ARG A 8 33.14 35.63 25.94
N GLN A 9 34.40 35.24 25.98
CA GLN A 9 34.95 34.30 27.00
C GLN A 9 34.90 34.91 28.40
N MET A 10 35.20 36.20 28.51
CA MET A 10 35.13 36.91 29.77
C MET A 10 33.68 37.02 30.31
N LEU A 11 32.70 37.28 29.47
CA LEU A 11 31.30 37.27 29.85
C LEU A 11 30.81 35.86 30.23
N GLN A 12 31.29 34.85 29.54
CA GLN A 12 30.98 33.44 29.82
C GLN A 12 31.54 33.00 31.16
N THR A 13 32.77 33.42 31.49
CA THR A 13 33.40 33.09 32.78
C THR A 13 32.81 33.87 33.95
N LEU A 14 32.38 35.10 33.75
CA LEU A 14 31.74 35.93 34.79
C LEU A 14 30.27 35.53 35.06
N SER A 15 29.54 35.05 34.06
CA SER A 15 28.19 34.53 34.19
C SER A 15 28.12 33.04 34.56
N SER A 16 29.23 32.36 34.56
CA SER A 16 29.32 30.93 34.84
C SER A 16 29.29 30.61 36.33
N GLY A 17 28.14 30.90 36.93
CA GLY A 17 27.78 30.16 38.10
C GLY A 17 27.44 28.68 37.76
N PHE A 18 27.16 27.87 38.73
CA PHE A 18 26.76 26.47 38.63
C PHE A 18 25.72 26.19 37.50
N GLY A 19 24.89 27.18 37.13
CA GLY A 19 23.91 27.11 36.06
C GLY A 19 24.51 26.92 34.66
N TYR A 20 25.66 27.54 34.37
CA TYR A 20 26.32 27.34 33.07
C TYR A 20 26.94 25.93 32.94
N LEU A 21 27.55 25.45 34.02
CA LEU A 21 28.10 24.08 34.05
C LEU A 21 26.99 23.02 33.90
N ALA A 22 25.88 23.23 34.59
CA ALA A 22 24.72 22.36 34.47
C ALA A 22 24.14 22.41 33.05
N PHE A 23 23.97 23.60 32.46
CA PHE A 23 23.46 23.77 31.09
C PHE A 23 24.43 23.19 30.05
N SER A 24 25.73 23.42 30.18
CA SER A 24 26.72 22.87 29.24
C SER A 24 26.78 21.35 29.30
N SER A 25 26.64 20.74 30.50
CA SER A 25 26.59 19.29 30.63
C SER A 25 25.31 18.70 30.03
N MET A 26 24.17 19.34 30.27
CA MET A 26 22.89 18.95 29.66
C MET A 26 22.91 19.12 28.14
N ALA A 27 23.45 20.24 27.63
CA ALA A 27 23.59 20.48 26.19
C ALA A 27 24.55 19.49 25.55
N SER A 28 25.66 19.12 26.22
CA SER A 28 26.59 18.09 25.75
C SER A 28 25.95 16.70 25.75
N ALA A 29 25.17 16.35 26.78
CA ALA A 29 24.44 15.11 26.86
C ALA A 29 23.33 15.02 25.77
N ALA A 30 22.63 16.13 25.52
CA ALA A 30 21.67 16.23 24.44
C ALA A 30 22.34 16.11 23.06
N ALA A 31 23.48 16.79 22.86
CA ALA A 31 24.26 16.71 21.62
C ALA A 31 24.89 15.33 21.40
N ALA A 32 25.27 14.61 22.47
CA ALA A 32 25.73 13.24 22.40
C ALA A 32 24.60 12.29 21.99
N ARG A 33 23.39 12.47 22.53
CA ARG A 33 22.20 11.70 22.10
C ARG A 33 21.83 11.96 20.63
N VAL A 34 21.94 13.20 20.17
CA VAL A 34 21.69 13.56 18.75
C VAL A 34 22.80 13.02 17.83
N ARG A 35 24.03 12.79 18.33
CA ARG A 35 25.12 12.21 17.54
C ARG A 35 25.06 10.68 17.47
N ASP A 36 24.44 10.02 18.43
CA ASP A 36 24.23 8.57 18.36
C ASP A 36 22.99 8.19 17.53
N ASP A 37 22.07 9.14 17.31
CA ASP A 37 21.07 9.05 16.27
C ASP A 37 21.74 9.35 14.91
N LYS A 38 22.43 8.37 14.32
CA LYS A 38 22.44 8.26 12.86
C LYS A 38 20.99 8.42 12.43
N PRO A 39 20.66 9.32 11.48
CA PRO A 39 19.28 9.43 11.03
C PRO A 39 18.82 8.02 10.70
N ALA A 40 17.92 7.49 11.52
CA ALA A 40 17.46 6.12 11.39
C ALA A 40 16.98 6.02 9.95
N ASN A 41 17.56 5.10 9.17
CA ASN A 41 17.13 4.90 7.79
C ASN A 41 15.60 4.76 7.84
N PRO A 42 14.81 5.69 7.28
CA PRO A 42 13.36 5.67 7.40
C PRO A 42 12.77 4.39 6.79
N LEU A 43 13.55 3.72 5.95
CA LEU A 43 13.22 2.46 5.31
C LEU A 43 13.86 1.25 6.00
N ALA A 44 14.51 1.41 7.14
CA ALA A 44 14.97 0.25 7.92
C ALA A 44 13.80 -0.67 8.27
N PRO A 45 14.01 -2.00 8.30
CA PRO A 45 12.98 -2.96 8.69
C PRO A 45 12.34 -2.57 10.03
N LYS A 46 11.03 -2.65 10.11
CA LYS A 46 10.23 -2.37 11.30
C LYS A 46 9.43 -3.60 11.69
N ASP A 47 9.26 -3.78 12.99
CA ASP A 47 8.44 -4.87 13.49
C ASP A 47 6.98 -4.69 13.08
N PRO A 48 6.35 -5.70 12.47
CA PRO A 48 4.95 -5.65 12.11
C PRO A 48 4.08 -5.77 13.37
N HIS A 49 2.89 -5.16 13.36
CA HIS A 49 1.92 -5.26 14.46
C HIS A 49 1.39 -6.68 14.66
N PHE A 50 1.44 -7.51 13.64
CA PHE A 50 1.02 -8.93 13.64
C PHE A 50 2.12 -9.77 13.03
N ALA A 51 2.21 -11.05 13.44
CA ALA A 51 3.17 -11.99 12.87
C ALA A 51 3.02 -12.06 11.34
N ALA A 52 4.09 -11.73 10.63
CA ALA A 52 4.09 -11.73 9.17
C ALA A 52 4.04 -13.18 8.66
N LYS A 53 3.06 -13.49 7.79
CA LYS A 53 2.96 -14.77 7.09
C LYS A 53 3.54 -14.70 5.67
N ALA A 54 3.46 -13.54 5.02
CA ALA A 54 3.97 -13.32 3.67
C ALA A 54 5.26 -12.50 3.70
N LYS A 55 6.27 -12.95 2.97
CA LYS A 55 7.55 -12.24 2.80
C LYS A 55 7.55 -11.33 1.58
N ARG A 56 6.75 -11.64 0.58
CA ARG A 56 6.65 -10.91 -0.69
C ARG A 56 5.21 -10.82 -1.11
N VAL A 57 4.83 -9.69 -1.70
CA VAL A 57 3.49 -9.47 -2.23
C VAL A 57 3.60 -9.08 -3.69
N ILE A 58 2.87 -9.78 -4.56
CA ILE A 58 2.74 -9.45 -5.97
C ILE A 58 1.28 -9.04 -6.20
N PHE A 59 1.06 -7.80 -6.60
CA PHE A 59 -0.25 -7.28 -6.91
C PHE A 59 -0.47 -7.28 -8.42
N LEU A 60 -1.24 -8.25 -8.92
CA LEU A 60 -1.59 -8.37 -10.33
C LEU A 60 -2.87 -7.59 -10.61
N CYS A 61 -2.74 -6.40 -11.18
CA CYS A 61 -3.89 -5.57 -11.51
C CYS A 61 -4.27 -5.69 -12.99
N MET A 62 -5.38 -6.34 -13.26
CA MET A 62 -5.95 -6.46 -14.61
C MET A 62 -6.71 -5.19 -14.94
N ARG A 63 -6.19 -4.40 -15.89
CA ARG A 63 -6.83 -3.17 -16.36
C ARG A 63 -8.09 -3.49 -17.20
N GLY A 64 -9.03 -2.56 -17.16
CA GLY A 64 -10.28 -2.69 -17.90
C GLY A 64 -11.37 -3.49 -17.18
N GLY A 65 -11.03 -4.11 -16.04
CA GLY A 65 -11.98 -4.83 -15.20
C GLY A 65 -12.58 -6.04 -15.90
N PRO A 66 -12.01 -7.25 -15.72
CA PRO A 66 -12.65 -8.48 -16.21
C PRO A 66 -14.03 -8.61 -15.57
N SER A 67 -14.98 -9.10 -16.36
CA SER A 67 -16.35 -9.33 -15.88
C SER A 67 -16.35 -10.33 -14.73
N HIS A 68 -16.70 -9.87 -13.53
CA HIS A 68 -16.83 -10.76 -12.38
C HIS A 68 -17.93 -11.80 -12.55
N LEU A 69 -19.01 -11.44 -13.27
CA LEU A 69 -20.13 -12.33 -13.59
C LEU A 69 -19.74 -13.48 -14.53
N ASP A 70 -18.67 -13.31 -15.32
CA ASP A 70 -18.18 -14.31 -16.24
C ASP A 70 -16.97 -15.08 -15.70
N THR A 71 -16.43 -14.71 -14.53
CA THR A 71 -15.20 -15.31 -14.00
C THR A 71 -15.37 -16.00 -12.63
N PHE A 72 -15.80 -15.27 -11.61
CA PHE A 72 -15.79 -15.78 -10.22
C PHE A 72 -17.14 -15.66 -9.51
N ASP A 73 -18.06 -14.86 -10.02
CA ASP A 73 -19.31 -14.55 -9.32
C ASP A 73 -20.48 -15.29 -9.94
N TYR A 74 -20.60 -16.58 -9.65
CA TYR A 74 -21.70 -17.44 -10.10
C TYR A 74 -23.06 -16.91 -9.63
N LYS A 75 -23.97 -16.64 -10.56
CA LYS A 75 -25.31 -16.08 -10.33
C LYS A 75 -26.42 -17.01 -10.83
N PRO A 76 -26.88 -17.98 -10.03
CA PRO A 76 -27.94 -18.91 -10.45
C PRO A 76 -29.26 -18.20 -10.81
N GLU A 77 -29.58 -17.11 -10.11
CA GLU A 77 -30.79 -16.34 -10.43
C GLU A 77 -30.71 -15.65 -11.80
N LEU A 78 -29.52 -15.29 -12.24
CA LEU A 78 -29.34 -14.73 -13.57
C LEU A 78 -29.57 -15.77 -14.67
N ILE A 79 -29.25 -17.03 -14.39
CA ILE A 79 -29.51 -18.16 -15.29
C ILE A 79 -31.03 -18.40 -15.42
N LYS A 80 -31.78 -18.43 -14.31
CA LYS A 80 -33.23 -18.62 -14.28
C LYS A 80 -34.00 -17.49 -14.97
N ASN A 81 -33.47 -16.28 -14.90
CA ASN A 81 -34.13 -15.09 -15.41
C ASN A 81 -33.55 -14.59 -16.73
N HIS A 82 -32.72 -15.39 -17.39
CA HIS A 82 -32.15 -15.06 -18.70
C HIS A 82 -33.25 -14.71 -19.72
N GLY A 83 -33.07 -13.62 -20.43
CA GLY A 83 -34.01 -13.12 -21.43
C GLY A 83 -35.23 -12.36 -20.87
N LYS A 84 -35.48 -12.39 -19.56
CA LYS A 84 -36.57 -11.61 -18.94
C LYS A 84 -36.16 -10.13 -18.84
N THR A 85 -37.14 -9.25 -18.89
CA THR A 85 -36.93 -7.81 -18.69
C THR A 85 -36.51 -7.56 -17.23
N GLY A 86 -35.36 -6.92 -17.05
CA GLY A 86 -34.89 -6.50 -15.73
C GLY A 86 -35.43 -5.14 -15.31
N SER A 87 -34.97 -4.65 -14.14
CA SER A 87 -35.32 -3.32 -13.61
C SER A 87 -34.76 -2.18 -14.47
N PHE A 88 -33.80 -2.47 -15.34
CA PHE A 88 -33.21 -1.54 -16.31
C PHE A 88 -33.74 -1.83 -17.72
N ARG A 89 -33.61 -0.85 -18.61
CA ARG A 89 -33.94 -1.07 -20.04
C ARG A 89 -33.03 -2.18 -20.59
N GLY A 90 -33.62 -3.29 -20.98
CA GLY A 90 -32.92 -4.44 -21.53
C GLY A 90 -33.31 -5.76 -20.86
N SER A 91 -32.78 -6.86 -21.38
CA SER A 91 -33.00 -8.20 -20.86
C SER A 91 -31.82 -8.65 -20.00
N LEU A 92 -32.12 -9.44 -18.97
CA LEU A 92 -31.12 -10.08 -18.15
C LEU A 92 -30.32 -11.09 -18.98
N LEU A 93 -29.02 -11.03 -18.92
CA LEU A 93 -28.13 -11.91 -19.64
C LEU A 93 -27.36 -12.79 -18.67
N LYS A 94 -27.51 -14.12 -18.79
CA LYS A 94 -26.62 -15.07 -18.08
C LYS A 94 -25.22 -15.03 -18.69
N SER A 95 -24.23 -15.46 -17.92
CA SER A 95 -22.90 -15.73 -18.47
C SER A 95 -23.00 -16.78 -19.61
N PRO A 96 -22.33 -16.58 -20.74
CA PRO A 96 -22.22 -17.61 -21.81
C PRO A 96 -21.31 -18.77 -21.41
N TRP A 97 -20.56 -18.64 -20.32
CA TRP A 97 -19.56 -19.59 -19.86
C TRP A 97 -20.12 -20.44 -18.73
N ASP A 98 -19.71 -21.71 -18.72
CA ASP A 98 -20.07 -22.62 -17.63
C ASP A 98 -19.22 -22.41 -16.38
N PHE A 99 -19.88 -22.62 -15.24
CA PHE A 99 -19.24 -22.57 -13.93
C PHE A 99 -19.20 -23.96 -13.30
N LYS A 100 -18.11 -24.28 -12.66
CA LYS A 100 -17.94 -25.50 -11.88
C LYS A 100 -17.40 -25.19 -10.50
N GLN A 101 -17.69 -26.05 -9.55
CA GLN A 101 -17.05 -26.04 -8.26
C GLN A 101 -15.68 -26.69 -8.37
N HIS A 102 -14.68 -26.06 -7.75
CA HIS A 102 -13.29 -26.48 -7.80
C HIS A 102 -12.75 -26.65 -6.36
N GLY A 103 -11.82 -27.60 -6.20
CA GLY A 103 -11.15 -27.88 -4.94
C GLY A 103 -12.07 -28.41 -3.84
N GLU A 104 -11.52 -28.59 -2.66
CA GLU A 104 -12.27 -28.94 -1.44
C GLU A 104 -13.09 -27.77 -0.92
N SER A 105 -12.64 -26.53 -1.19
CA SER A 105 -13.35 -25.30 -0.87
C SER A 105 -14.70 -25.14 -1.61
N GLY A 106 -14.89 -25.87 -2.71
CA GLY A 106 -16.08 -25.79 -3.55
C GLY A 106 -16.28 -24.42 -4.22
N LEU A 107 -15.20 -23.67 -4.47
CA LEU A 107 -15.26 -22.36 -5.05
C LEU A 107 -15.76 -22.42 -6.50
N TRP A 108 -16.81 -21.62 -6.82
CA TRP A 108 -17.31 -21.51 -8.18
C TRP A 108 -16.39 -20.67 -9.03
N ILE A 109 -15.85 -21.26 -10.09
CA ILE A 109 -14.98 -20.60 -11.05
C ILE A 109 -15.43 -20.96 -12.46
N SER A 110 -15.40 -19.99 -13.37
CA SER A 110 -15.74 -20.15 -14.77
C SER A 110 -14.70 -21.02 -15.51
N GLU A 111 -15.16 -21.72 -16.52
CA GLU A 111 -14.29 -22.48 -17.46
C GLU A 111 -13.27 -21.61 -18.21
N LEU A 112 -13.44 -20.28 -18.20
CA LEU A 112 -12.44 -19.33 -18.73
C LEU A 112 -11.10 -19.39 -18.00
N LEU A 113 -11.09 -19.84 -16.74
CA LEU A 113 -9.93 -19.78 -15.87
C LEU A 113 -9.53 -21.17 -15.33
N PRO A 114 -9.25 -22.16 -16.19
CA PRO A 114 -9.05 -23.54 -15.77
C PRO A 114 -7.82 -23.72 -14.88
N LYS A 115 -6.76 -22.95 -15.12
CA LYS A 115 -5.54 -22.99 -14.29
C LYS A 115 -5.75 -22.35 -12.92
N ILE A 116 -6.56 -21.32 -12.83
CA ILE A 116 -6.94 -20.71 -11.54
C ILE A 116 -7.87 -21.69 -10.79
N GLY A 117 -8.78 -22.32 -11.50
CA GLY A 117 -9.66 -23.36 -10.95
C GLY A 117 -8.90 -24.51 -10.30
N SER A 118 -7.77 -24.93 -10.87
CA SER A 118 -6.93 -25.98 -10.26
C SER A 118 -6.24 -25.56 -8.95
N MET A 119 -6.24 -24.28 -8.62
CA MET A 119 -5.66 -23.70 -7.41
C MET A 119 -6.73 -23.12 -6.47
N ALA A 120 -7.98 -23.58 -6.59
CA ALA A 120 -9.12 -23.00 -5.88
C ALA A 120 -8.94 -22.98 -4.36
N ASP A 121 -8.30 -23.99 -3.80
CA ASP A 121 -8.07 -24.10 -2.35
C ASP A 121 -7.03 -23.11 -1.81
N GLU A 122 -6.20 -22.56 -2.69
CA GLU A 122 -5.24 -21.50 -2.37
C GLU A 122 -5.82 -20.08 -2.50
N LEU A 123 -7.10 -19.96 -2.90
CA LEU A 123 -7.72 -18.68 -3.19
C LEU A 123 -8.63 -18.21 -2.08
N CYS A 124 -8.57 -16.91 -1.81
CA CYS A 124 -9.56 -16.20 -1.01
C CYS A 124 -10.29 -15.17 -1.88
N LEU A 125 -11.56 -15.43 -2.20
CA LEU A 125 -12.36 -14.57 -3.06
C LEU A 125 -13.15 -13.55 -2.25
N LEU A 126 -12.84 -12.26 -2.41
CA LEU A 126 -13.53 -11.15 -1.75
C LEU A 126 -14.64 -10.60 -2.65
N ARG A 127 -15.86 -11.17 -2.56
CA ARG A 127 -16.99 -10.79 -3.42
C ARG A 127 -17.64 -9.45 -3.05
N GLY A 128 -17.42 -8.95 -1.85
CA GLY A 128 -18.02 -7.71 -1.35
C GLY A 128 -17.23 -6.44 -1.69
N MET A 129 -16.17 -6.54 -2.49
CA MET A 129 -15.37 -5.37 -2.87
C MET A 129 -16.14 -4.48 -3.84
N ASN A 130 -16.22 -3.20 -3.54
CA ASN A 130 -16.79 -2.18 -4.39
C ASN A 130 -15.99 -0.89 -4.31
N THR A 131 -16.27 0.04 -5.20
CA THR A 131 -15.70 1.39 -5.20
C THR A 131 -16.82 2.42 -5.11
N ASP A 132 -16.51 3.61 -4.59
CA ASP A 132 -17.49 4.68 -4.40
C ASP A 132 -18.00 5.25 -5.74
N LEU A 133 -17.24 5.08 -6.81
CA LEU A 133 -17.54 5.60 -8.12
C LEU A 133 -17.49 4.51 -9.19
N PRO A 134 -18.49 4.45 -10.09
CA PRO A 134 -18.57 3.42 -11.12
C PRO A 134 -17.63 3.65 -12.32
N VAL A 135 -16.85 4.74 -12.31
CA VAL A 135 -15.99 5.13 -13.43
C VAL A 135 -14.61 4.48 -13.24
N HIS A 136 -14.20 3.64 -14.20
CA HIS A 136 -12.96 2.86 -14.14
C HIS A 136 -11.70 3.62 -13.70
N PRO A 137 -11.32 4.79 -14.27
CA PRO A 137 -10.09 5.47 -13.85
C PRO A 137 -10.09 5.85 -12.36
N ARG A 138 -11.22 6.33 -11.85
CA ARG A 138 -11.34 6.72 -10.43
C ARG A 138 -11.46 5.51 -9.51
N ALA A 139 -12.16 4.46 -9.95
CA ALA A 139 -12.21 3.20 -9.22
C ALA A 139 -10.81 2.56 -9.10
N MET A 140 -10.00 2.62 -10.15
CA MET A 140 -8.61 2.18 -10.14
C MET A 140 -7.76 3.03 -9.19
N THR A 141 -7.95 4.35 -9.16
CA THR A 141 -7.27 5.21 -8.20
C THR A 141 -7.62 4.81 -6.77
N GLN A 142 -8.90 4.59 -6.48
CA GLN A 142 -9.34 4.14 -5.15
C GLN A 142 -8.75 2.78 -4.78
N LEU A 143 -8.72 1.83 -5.71
CA LEU A 143 -8.13 0.51 -5.48
C LEU A 143 -6.66 0.59 -5.06
N HIS A 144 -5.90 1.49 -5.68
CA HIS A 144 -4.46 1.61 -5.43
C HIS A 144 -4.11 2.54 -4.26
N THR A 145 -4.91 3.55 -3.97
CA THR A 145 -4.57 4.62 -3.03
C THR A 145 -5.57 4.80 -1.88
N GLY A 146 -6.71 4.11 -1.95
CA GLY A 146 -7.79 4.25 -0.96
C GLY A 146 -8.60 5.54 -1.11
N ALA A 147 -8.42 6.33 -2.18
CA ALA A 147 -9.16 7.56 -2.41
C ALA A 147 -9.49 7.78 -3.89
N THR A 148 -10.66 8.39 -4.16
CA THR A 148 -11.12 8.67 -5.52
C THR A 148 -10.68 10.03 -6.06
N GLN A 149 -10.37 11.00 -5.20
CA GLN A 149 -10.15 12.39 -5.57
C GLN A 149 -8.79 12.94 -5.18
N PHE A 150 -8.19 12.40 -4.14
CA PHE A 150 -6.94 12.92 -3.60
C PHE A 150 -5.74 12.08 -4.03
N VAL A 151 -4.64 12.76 -4.31
CA VAL A 151 -3.35 12.10 -4.49
C VAL A 151 -2.89 11.54 -3.15
N ARG A 152 -2.77 10.22 -3.06
CA ARG A 152 -2.28 9.52 -1.88
C ARG A 152 -1.24 8.48 -2.29
N PRO A 153 -0.33 8.12 -1.40
CA PRO A 153 0.61 7.04 -1.67
C PRO A 153 -0.13 5.73 -2.00
N SER A 154 0.46 4.94 -2.86
CA SER A 154 -0.07 3.62 -3.21
C SER A 154 0.06 2.63 -2.05
N LEU A 155 -0.65 1.50 -2.15
CA LEU A 155 -0.56 0.41 -1.18
C LEU A 155 0.90 -0.04 -0.96
N GLY A 156 1.68 -0.18 -2.04
CA GLY A 156 3.09 -0.56 -1.94
C GLY A 156 3.96 0.49 -1.25
N SER A 157 3.69 1.77 -1.50
CA SER A 157 4.37 2.88 -0.80
C SER A 157 4.03 2.90 0.70
N TRP A 158 2.77 2.66 1.06
CA TRP A 158 2.37 2.54 2.45
C TRP A 158 2.99 1.34 3.16
N ALA A 159 3.04 0.18 2.47
CA ALA A 159 3.70 -1.01 3.01
C ALA A 159 5.19 -0.74 3.26
N LEU A 160 5.88 -0.11 2.31
CA LEU A 160 7.29 0.25 2.46
C LEU A 160 7.51 1.26 3.60
N TYR A 161 6.65 2.28 3.70
CA TYR A 161 6.73 3.26 4.78
C TYR A 161 6.50 2.63 6.16
N GLY A 162 5.52 1.74 6.26
CA GLY A 162 5.12 1.10 7.52
C GLY A 162 6.05 -0.02 7.98
N LEU A 163 6.55 -0.83 7.06
CA LEU A 163 7.33 -2.03 7.36
C LEU A 163 8.82 -1.90 7.04
N GLY A 164 9.19 -0.91 6.22
CA GLY A 164 10.55 -0.77 5.72
C GLY A 164 10.92 -1.83 4.69
N THR A 165 12.21 -2.00 4.46
CA THR A 165 12.78 -3.01 3.56
C THR A 165 14.07 -3.59 4.12
N GLU A 166 14.27 -4.88 3.89
CA GLU A 166 15.53 -5.56 4.20
C GLU A 166 16.61 -5.30 3.13
N ASN A 167 16.21 -4.78 1.96
CA ASN A 167 17.11 -4.48 0.86
C ASN A 167 17.66 -3.07 0.97
N GLU A 168 18.99 -2.94 0.96
CA GLU A 168 19.67 -1.66 0.92
C GLU A 168 19.95 -1.19 -0.52
N SER A 169 20.06 -2.13 -1.46
CA SER A 169 20.49 -1.87 -2.84
C SER A 169 19.40 -1.99 -3.89
N MET A 170 18.19 -2.42 -3.50
CA MET A 170 17.07 -2.57 -4.40
C MET A 170 15.81 -1.87 -3.85
N PRO A 171 14.97 -1.31 -4.71
CA PRO A 171 13.72 -0.72 -4.26
C PRO A 171 12.82 -1.76 -3.59
N GLY A 172 12.27 -1.43 -2.44
CA GLY A 172 11.33 -2.30 -1.70
C GLY A 172 9.95 -2.39 -2.36
N PHE A 173 9.61 -1.44 -3.24
CA PHE A 173 8.38 -1.43 -4.04
C PHE A 173 8.69 -1.09 -5.50
N VAL A 174 8.18 -1.91 -6.41
CA VAL A 174 8.32 -1.72 -7.86
C VAL A 174 6.96 -1.77 -8.53
N SER A 175 6.65 -0.78 -9.33
CA SER A 175 5.48 -0.75 -10.20
C SER A 175 5.91 -0.95 -11.65
N VAL A 176 5.29 -1.93 -12.33
CA VAL A 176 5.61 -2.27 -13.71
C VAL A 176 4.44 -1.86 -14.60
N ASN A 177 4.74 -1.27 -15.76
CA ASN A 177 3.75 -0.85 -16.77
C ASN A 177 2.68 0.11 -16.22
N THR A 178 3.12 1.08 -15.46
CA THR A 178 2.24 2.14 -14.95
C THR A 178 1.77 3.01 -16.11
N PRO A 179 0.45 3.13 -16.36
CA PRO A 179 -0.05 3.90 -17.51
C PRO A 179 0.21 5.39 -17.34
N ALA A 180 0.68 6.05 -18.38
CA ALA A 180 0.79 7.50 -18.43
C ALA A 180 -0.62 8.14 -18.29
N GLY A 181 -0.77 9.13 -17.44
CA GLY A 181 -1.96 9.95 -17.28
C GLY A 181 -2.97 9.53 -16.20
N ALA A 182 -3.27 8.23 -16.03
CA ALA A 182 -4.17 7.78 -14.95
C ALA A 182 -3.44 7.42 -13.66
N SER A 183 -2.14 7.32 -13.74
CA SER A 183 -1.26 6.73 -12.72
C SER A 183 -0.27 7.72 -12.12
N GLN A 184 -0.42 9.01 -12.39
CA GLN A 184 0.41 10.04 -11.76
C GLN A 184 0.41 9.93 -10.22
N ASN A 185 -0.56 9.19 -9.68
CA ASN A 185 -0.74 9.02 -8.25
C ASN A 185 -0.13 7.71 -7.71
N LEU A 186 0.32 6.80 -8.57
CA LEU A 186 0.82 5.49 -8.14
C LEU A 186 2.31 5.50 -7.78
N SER A 187 3.07 6.47 -8.27
CA SER A 187 4.52 6.52 -8.10
C SER A 187 5.03 7.67 -7.22
N LEU A 188 4.18 8.30 -6.43
CA LEU A 188 4.51 9.54 -5.74
C LEU A 188 5.29 9.36 -4.45
N ILE A 189 6.10 8.35 -4.33
CA ILE A 189 7.24 8.45 -3.42
C ILE A 189 8.43 7.79 -4.12
N HIS A 190 9.18 8.59 -4.87
CA HIS A 190 10.60 8.37 -4.99
C HIS A 190 11.20 8.79 -3.64
N ILE A 191 11.38 7.84 -2.77
CA ILE A 191 12.23 7.99 -1.60
C ILE A 191 13.62 7.52 -2.00
#